data_f48aca3dd538dc3f20849427c084e059
#
_entry.id   f48aca3dd538dc3f20849427c084e059
#
_cell.length_a   1.000
_cell.length_b   1.000
_cell.length_c   1.000
_cell.angle_alpha   90.00
_cell.angle_beta   90.00
_cell.angle_gamma   90.00
#
_symmetry.space_group_name_H-M   'P 1'
#
loop_
_entity.id
_entity.type
_entity.pdbx_description
1 polymer ?
#
loop_
_entity_poly.entity_id
_entity_poly.type
_entity_poly.pdbx_seq_one_letter_code
_entity_poly.pdbx_strand_id
1 'polypeptide(L)'
;MNDLFLIPSPESFENSRLTVDFGLRTALLKHRTAVVPCIGTVQFLRQMTWSLAAIYLCTESFDERTRRIQRISATVVANAIEALACKAMYNYASRDSFDFYGSRAFGRECSDGIFERRDVWTFGWLGQTKNYVQNTYRQSASAAIYALGLTEGSSRFNSMKLTPEGRNIAIEFLQQKVGDKTLKSFLSSWICNPKWVPSANSSAWKEFLGSVNPTLQTVSERMLYAAVFEKQVRYNGKQILMPRMKKCGSEKDLLANLKQSKEERYHTEILAAKAFDEFHNAVKKLFSGCVKLMDSNIYNLKDIEGRLKLEIKDVKERGESYLKFKEFAYGKVEVGEIIKSKFRKMLDLIISNNKSILIKTDMVMKGPLYAAAKDWSFELDRQKNNDKKWPLSRLRQWRNLCIDCGIC
;
A
#
# COMPACT_ATOMS: atom_id res chain seq x y z
N MET A 1 -39.86 2.84 25.46
CA MET A 1 -38.61 2.11 25.27
C MET A 1 -37.53 3.14 25.08
N ASN A 2 -36.68 3.30 26.10
CA ASN A 2 -35.54 4.23 26.01
C ASN A 2 -34.45 3.57 25.22
N ASP A 3 -34.23 3.99 23.97
CA ASP A 3 -33.06 3.62 23.20
C ASP A 3 -31.83 4.21 23.90
N LEU A 4 -31.20 3.36 24.70
CA LEU A 4 -29.87 3.64 25.25
C LEU A 4 -28.91 3.71 24.05
N PHE A 5 -28.59 4.89 23.59
CA PHE A 5 -27.44 5.12 22.73
C PHE A 5 -26.17 4.81 23.54
N LEU A 6 -25.68 3.59 23.38
CA LEU A 6 -24.33 3.23 23.82
C LEU A 6 -23.36 4.09 23.02
N ILE A 7 -22.94 5.19 23.59
CA ILE A 7 -21.78 5.94 23.07
C ILE A 7 -20.58 5.05 23.31
N PRO A 8 -19.93 4.51 22.25
CA PRO A 8 -18.72 3.71 22.42
C PRO A 8 -17.69 4.55 23.17
N SER A 9 -16.93 3.90 24.05
CA SER A 9 -15.90 4.61 24.82
C SER A 9 -14.88 5.28 23.89
N PRO A 10 -14.27 6.40 24.28
CA PRO A 10 -13.22 7.07 23.49
C PRO A 10 -12.11 6.10 23.03
N GLU A 11 -11.78 5.10 23.83
CA GLU A 11 -10.78 4.06 23.52
C GLU A 11 -11.16 3.20 22.29
N SER A 12 -12.47 3.00 22.02
CA SER A 12 -12.92 2.27 20.83
C SER A 12 -12.66 3.05 19.53
N PHE A 13 -12.54 4.37 19.60
CA PHE A 13 -12.22 5.24 18.47
C PHE A 13 -10.72 5.44 18.28
N GLU A 14 -9.91 5.38 19.35
CA GLU A 14 -8.44 5.46 19.25
C GLU A 14 -7.86 4.31 18.41
N ASN A 15 -8.50 3.15 18.45
CA ASN A 15 -8.12 1.98 17.67
C ASN A 15 -8.81 1.91 16.30
N SER A 16 -9.76 2.80 16.01
CA SER A 16 -10.43 2.81 14.71
C SER A 16 -9.53 3.48 13.66
N ARG A 17 -9.33 2.76 12.57
CA ARG A 17 -8.53 3.25 11.46
C ARG A 17 -9.23 4.40 10.77
N LEU A 18 -8.57 5.54 10.66
CA LEU A 18 -9.02 6.62 9.82
C LEU A 18 -8.95 6.19 8.35
N THR A 19 -10.08 5.77 7.79
CA THR A 19 -10.19 5.44 6.37
C THR A 19 -11.12 6.44 5.72
N VAL A 20 -10.59 7.20 4.76
CA VAL A 20 -11.39 8.13 3.96
C VAL A 20 -11.86 7.39 2.71
N ASP A 21 -13.17 7.28 2.53
CA ASP A 21 -13.81 6.65 1.38
C ASP A 21 -14.91 7.58 0.82
N PHE A 22 -14.88 7.79 -0.49
CA PHE A 22 -15.85 8.63 -1.19
C PHE A 22 -16.86 7.81 -2.02
N GLY A 23 -16.99 6.50 -1.74
CA GLY A 23 -17.77 5.58 -2.56
C GLY A 23 -17.10 5.22 -3.90
N LEU A 24 -15.87 5.66 -4.12
CA LEU A 24 -15.13 5.51 -5.38
C LEU A 24 -14.11 4.38 -5.38
N ARG A 25 -13.99 3.63 -4.28
CA ARG A 25 -12.95 2.60 -4.09
C ARG A 25 -13.00 1.50 -5.17
N THR A 26 -14.20 1.04 -5.52
CA THR A 26 -14.37 0.00 -6.54
C THR A 26 -13.90 0.48 -7.92
N ALA A 27 -14.26 1.71 -8.29
CA ALA A 27 -13.80 2.32 -9.54
C ALA A 27 -12.28 2.49 -9.57
N LEU A 28 -11.70 2.98 -8.47
CA LEU A 28 -10.26 3.13 -8.31
C LEU A 28 -9.51 1.80 -8.50
N LEU A 29 -10.01 0.73 -7.89
CA LEU A 29 -9.42 -0.61 -8.03
C LEU A 29 -9.50 -1.13 -9.46
N LYS A 30 -10.64 -0.95 -10.14
CA LYS A 30 -10.82 -1.33 -11.55
C LYS A 30 -9.85 -0.58 -12.45
N HIS A 31 -9.71 0.74 -12.30
CA HIS A 31 -8.74 1.54 -13.05
C HIS A 31 -7.30 1.07 -12.80
N ARG A 32 -6.93 0.87 -11.56
CA ARG A 32 -5.60 0.38 -11.20
C ARG A 32 -5.29 -0.98 -11.83
N THR A 33 -6.25 -1.89 -11.83
CA THR A 33 -6.09 -3.22 -12.44
C THR A 33 -6.06 -3.14 -13.96
N ALA A 34 -6.84 -2.25 -14.59
CA ALA A 34 -6.82 -2.03 -16.03
C ALA A 34 -5.47 -1.48 -16.51
N VAL A 35 -4.88 -0.55 -15.77
CA VAL A 35 -3.58 0.05 -16.12
C VAL A 35 -2.44 -0.95 -15.95
N VAL A 36 -2.28 -1.53 -14.77
CA VAL A 36 -1.27 -2.57 -14.49
C VAL A 36 -1.89 -3.64 -13.60
N PRO A 37 -2.23 -4.79 -14.16
CA PRO A 37 -2.72 -5.92 -13.38
C PRO A 37 -1.61 -6.51 -12.52
N CYS A 38 -1.99 -7.37 -11.60
CA CYS A 38 -1.12 -8.27 -10.83
C CYS A 38 -0.24 -7.66 -9.74
N ILE A 39 0.10 -6.38 -9.75
CA ILE A 39 1.03 -5.83 -8.75
C ILE A 39 0.39 -5.32 -7.45
N GLY A 40 -0.95 -5.33 -7.34
CA GLY A 40 -1.64 -4.85 -6.13
C GLY A 40 -1.18 -3.44 -5.71
N THR A 41 -0.79 -3.28 -4.45
CA THR A 41 -0.20 -2.05 -3.88
C THR A 41 1.27 -2.26 -3.52
N VAL A 42 1.94 -3.18 -4.18
CA VAL A 42 3.38 -3.45 -4.01
C VAL A 42 4.19 -2.24 -4.50
N GLN A 43 5.14 -1.79 -3.71
CA GLN A 43 5.98 -0.62 -4.00
C GLN A 43 7.42 -1.02 -4.35
N PHE A 44 7.91 -2.15 -3.82
CA PHE A 44 9.26 -2.68 -4.04
C PHE A 44 9.26 -4.21 -3.96
N LEU A 45 10.23 -4.86 -4.60
CA LEU A 45 10.27 -6.32 -4.74
C LEU A 45 10.32 -7.07 -3.41
N ARG A 46 11.08 -6.55 -2.44
CA ARG A 46 11.23 -7.19 -1.12
C ARG A 46 9.92 -7.40 -0.37
N GLN A 47 8.87 -6.63 -0.63
CA GLN A 47 7.54 -6.89 -0.05
C GLN A 47 7.04 -8.29 -0.43
N MET A 48 7.25 -8.69 -1.69
CA MET A 48 6.88 -10.01 -2.17
C MET A 48 7.86 -11.08 -1.66
N THR A 49 9.15 -10.79 -1.70
CA THR A 49 10.21 -11.70 -1.24
C THR A 49 10.03 -12.07 0.24
N TRP A 50 9.78 -11.11 1.13
CA TRP A 50 9.52 -11.40 2.55
C TRP A 50 8.32 -12.32 2.75
N SER A 51 7.28 -12.12 1.94
CA SER A 51 6.07 -12.97 1.97
C SER A 51 6.35 -14.38 1.47
N LEU A 52 7.07 -14.53 0.36
CA LEU A 52 7.48 -15.84 -0.19
C LEU A 52 8.39 -16.59 0.78
N ALA A 53 9.38 -15.90 1.36
CA ALA A 53 10.28 -16.47 2.36
C ALA A 53 9.53 -16.98 3.60
N ALA A 54 8.51 -16.24 4.04
CA ALA A 54 7.68 -16.65 5.17
C ALA A 54 6.87 -17.91 4.87
N ILE A 55 6.29 -18.02 3.67
CA ILE A 55 5.58 -19.23 3.24
C ILE A 55 6.57 -20.40 3.18
N TYR A 56 7.74 -20.20 2.58
CA TYR A 56 8.80 -21.22 2.48
C TYR A 56 9.22 -21.74 3.86
N LEU A 57 9.59 -20.83 4.77
CA LEU A 57 9.99 -21.19 6.13
C LEU A 57 8.89 -21.97 6.84
N CYS A 58 7.64 -21.53 6.75
CA CYS A 58 6.53 -22.18 7.42
C CYS A 58 6.21 -23.56 6.84
N THR A 59 6.30 -23.74 5.51
CA THR A 59 5.89 -25.00 4.88
C THR A 59 7.03 -26.01 4.74
N GLU A 60 8.27 -25.57 4.56
CA GLU A 60 9.40 -26.44 4.21
C GLU A 60 10.50 -26.49 5.27
N SER A 61 10.53 -25.56 6.22
CA SER A 61 11.57 -25.52 7.25
C SER A 61 11.09 -25.96 8.63
N PHE A 62 9.77 -25.91 8.90
CA PHE A 62 9.19 -26.32 10.19
C PHE A 62 8.20 -27.46 9.98
N ASP A 63 8.38 -28.54 10.76
CA ASP A 63 7.42 -29.63 10.81
C ASP A 63 6.08 -29.19 11.48
N GLU A 64 5.04 -29.98 11.29
CA GLU A 64 3.70 -29.66 11.76
C GLU A 64 3.65 -29.56 13.29
N ARG A 65 4.38 -30.39 14.00
CA ARG A 65 4.46 -30.41 15.47
C ARG A 65 5.05 -29.09 15.99
N THR A 66 6.17 -28.65 15.43
CA THR A 66 6.84 -27.38 15.76
C THR A 66 5.91 -26.20 15.51
N ARG A 67 5.25 -26.17 14.34
CA ARG A 67 4.30 -25.10 13.99
C ARG A 67 3.14 -25.02 14.98
N ARG A 68 2.59 -26.15 15.41
CA ARG A 68 1.48 -26.22 16.35
C ARG A 68 1.90 -25.76 17.75
N ILE A 69 3.00 -26.28 18.28
CA ILE A 69 3.49 -25.95 19.63
C ILE A 69 3.83 -24.47 19.74
N GLN A 70 4.50 -23.90 18.74
CA GLN A 70 4.98 -22.51 18.77
C GLN A 70 4.00 -21.54 18.11
N ARG A 71 2.82 -21.99 17.68
CA ARG A 71 1.79 -21.19 16.99
C ARG A 71 2.33 -20.46 15.76
N ILE A 72 3.24 -21.10 15.02
CA ILE A 72 3.83 -20.56 13.80
C ILE A 72 2.84 -20.70 12.64
N SER A 73 2.54 -19.61 11.97
CA SER A 73 1.79 -19.59 10.71
C SER A 73 2.49 -18.69 9.71
N ALA A 74 2.25 -18.91 8.42
CA ALA A 74 2.86 -18.08 7.37
C ALA A 74 2.56 -16.60 7.59
N THR A 75 1.36 -16.25 8.05
CA THR A 75 0.98 -14.86 8.39
C THR A 75 1.85 -14.27 9.51
N VAL A 76 2.05 -15.01 10.59
CA VAL A 76 2.84 -14.54 11.75
C VAL A 76 4.31 -14.40 11.35
N VAL A 77 4.84 -15.37 10.59
CA VAL A 77 6.23 -15.33 10.10
C VAL A 77 6.44 -14.14 9.16
N ALA A 78 5.53 -13.91 8.21
CA ALA A 78 5.63 -12.79 7.28
C ALA A 78 5.58 -11.43 8.00
N ASN A 79 4.64 -11.27 8.93
CA ASN A 79 4.55 -10.04 9.72
C ASN A 79 5.81 -9.81 10.56
N ALA A 80 6.37 -10.86 11.16
CA ALA A 80 7.57 -10.76 11.98
C ALA A 80 8.81 -10.41 11.15
N ILE A 81 9.02 -11.06 10.00
CA ILE A 81 10.15 -10.76 9.09
C ILE A 81 10.05 -9.31 8.61
N GLU A 82 8.88 -8.89 8.16
CA GLU A 82 8.61 -7.53 7.72
C GLU A 82 8.89 -6.50 8.82
N ALA A 83 8.33 -6.73 10.02
CA ALA A 83 8.51 -5.84 11.16
C ALA A 83 9.98 -5.78 11.60
N LEU A 84 10.68 -6.91 11.64
CA LEU A 84 12.12 -6.95 11.96
C LEU A 84 12.95 -6.18 10.94
N ALA A 85 12.66 -6.35 9.64
CA ALA A 85 13.33 -5.64 8.57
C ALA A 85 13.10 -4.13 8.65
N CYS A 86 11.85 -3.69 8.79
CA CYS A 86 11.50 -2.28 8.91
C CYS A 86 12.08 -1.64 10.17
N LYS A 87 12.05 -2.34 11.30
CA LYS A 87 12.63 -1.88 12.56
C LYS A 87 14.15 -1.73 12.47
N ALA A 88 14.79 -2.71 11.86
CA ALA A 88 16.23 -2.68 11.63
C ALA A 88 16.62 -1.48 10.74
N MET A 89 15.90 -1.26 9.63
CA MET A 89 16.12 -0.11 8.76
C MET A 89 15.88 1.23 9.48
N TYR A 90 14.83 1.33 10.27
CA TYR A 90 14.53 2.54 11.03
C TYR A 90 15.67 2.94 11.97
N ASN A 91 16.31 1.97 12.62
CA ASN A 91 17.37 2.21 13.57
C ASN A 91 18.72 2.56 12.93
N TYR A 92 19.01 2.01 11.75
CA TYR A 92 20.36 2.02 11.18
C TYR A 92 20.47 2.70 9.81
N ALA A 93 19.36 2.96 9.13
CA ALA A 93 19.36 3.78 7.93
C ALA A 93 19.20 5.26 8.29
N SER A 94 19.76 6.15 7.47
CA SER A 94 19.46 7.58 7.60
C SER A 94 17.95 7.78 7.47
N ARG A 95 17.32 8.40 8.47
CA ARG A 95 15.87 8.59 8.57
C ARG A 95 15.24 9.28 7.36
N ASP A 96 16.05 9.98 6.58
CA ASP A 96 15.60 10.80 5.45
C ASP A 96 15.44 10.04 4.14
N SER A 97 15.89 8.80 4.06
CA SER A 97 15.97 8.06 2.79
C SER A 97 14.80 7.15 2.48
N PHE A 98 13.91 6.85 3.44
CA PHE A 98 12.89 5.84 3.24
C PHE A 98 11.63 6.03 4.12
N ASP A 99 10.50 6.34 3.48
CA ASP A 99 9.19 6.34 4.15
C ASP A 99 8.59 4.92 4.04
N PHE A 100 8.59 4.19 5.16
CA PHE A 100 8.09 2.81 5.21
C PHE A 100 7.04 2.61 6.31
N TYR A 101 6.28 1.53 6.18
CA TYR A 101 5.26 1.18 7.16
C TYR A 101 5.88 0.94 8.55
N GLY A 102 5.19 1.42 9.56
CA GLY A 102 5.65 1.29 10.95
C GLY A 102 6.56 2.41 11.44
N SER A 103 7.01 3.34 10.58
CA SER A 103 7.88 4.45 10.98
C SER A 103 7.34 5.25 12.16
N ARG A 104 6.03 5.50 12.21
CA ARG A 104 5.38 6.20 13.34
C ARG A 104 5.35 5.37 14.63
N ALA A 105 5.13 4.05 14.52
CA ALA A 105 5.15 3.16 15.67
C ALA A 105 6.56 3.06 16.24
N PHE A 106 7.55 2.88 15.37
CA PHE A 106 8.96 2.83 15.78
C PHE A 106 9.45 4.17 16.31
N GLY A 107 8.97 5.30 15.76
CA GLY A 107 9.29 6.63 16.28
C GLY A 107 8.82 6.85 17.71
N ARG A 108 7.62 6.37 18.07
CA ARG A 108 7.13 6.40 19.45
C ARG A 108 7.97 5.51 20.36
N GLU A 109 8.27 4.29 19.94
CA GLU A 109 9.15 3.38 20.70
C GLU A 109 10.53 4.00 20.97
N CYS A 110 11.10 4.75 20.01
CA CYS A 110 12.35 5.48 20.18
C CYS A 110 12.26 6.54 21.27
N SER A 111 11.19 7.37 21.27
CA SER A 111 11.00 8.42 22.27
C SER A 111 10.78 7.86 23.67
N ASP A 112 10.16 6.68 23.77
CA ASP A 112 9.82 6.03 25.04
C ASP A 112 10.96 5.13 25.59
N GLY A 113 12.12 5.07 24.91
CA GLY A 113 13.25 4.22 25.29
C GLY A 113 13.00 2.71 25.12
N ILE A 114 11.91 2.34 24.47
CA ILE A 114 11.46 0.93 24.33
C ILE A 114 12.44 0.11 23.49
N PHE A 115 13.23 0.76 22.60
CA PHE A 115 14.24 0.06 21.79
C PHE A 115 15.34 -0.63 22.62
N GLU A 116 15.57 -0.19 23.83
CA GLU A 116 16.53 -0.80 24.74
C GLU A 116 16.01 -2.12 25.34
N ARG A 117 14.71 -2.34 25.26
CA ARG A 117 14.08 -3.56 25.76
C ARG A 117 14.28 -4.71 24.75
N ARG A 118 14.88 -5.79 25.23
CA ARG A 118 15.16 -6.98 24.42
C ARG A 118 13.89 -7.68 23.90
N ASP A 119 12.81 -7.71 24.68
CA ASP A 119 11.56 -8.40 24.34
C ASP A 119 10.91 -7.87 23.06
N VAL A 120 11.09 -6.58 22.72
CA VAL A 120 10.53 -5.97 21.51
C VAL A 120 11.19 -6.43 20.19
N TRP A 121 12.30 -7.15 20.28
CA TRP A 121 13.00 -7.74 19.14
C TRP A 121 12.70 -9.22 18.96
N THR A 122 11.88 -9.79 19.82
CA THR A 122 11.53 -11.22 19.76
C THR A 122 10.54 -11.50 18.63
N PHE A 123 10.60 -12.69 18.07
CA PHE A 123 9.62 -13.16 17.08
C PHE A 123 8.18 -13.02 17.57
N GLY A 124 7.92 -13.42 18.82
CA GLY A 124 6.58 -13.36 19.41
C GLY A 124 6.01 -11.94 19.50
N TRP A 125 6.85 -10.94 19.77
CA TRP A 125 6.42 -9.54 19.83
C TRP A 125 6.23 -8.95 18.42
N LEU A 126 7.20 -9.09 17.54
CA LEU A 126 7.16 -8.53 16.18
C LEU A 126 6.12 -9.20 15.27
N GLY A 127 5.81 -10.47 15.51
CA GLY A 127 4.77 -11.19 14.75
C GLY A 127 3.34 -10.68 15.00
N GLN A 128 3.12 -9.91 16.05
CA GLN A 128 1.81 -9.33 16.38
C GLN A 128 1.63 -7.98 15.68
N THR A 129 0.64 -7.90 14.78
CA THR A 129 0.36 -6.66 14.02
C THR A 129 0.08 -5.45 14.90
N LYS A 130 -0.56 -5.64 16.07
CA LYS A 130 -0.80 -4.54 17.03
C LYS A 130 0.47 -3.80 17.48
N ASN A 131 1.63 -4.49 17.43
CA ASN A 131 2.92 -3.94 17.83
C ASN A 131 3.69 -3.31 16.68
N TYR A 132 3.15 -3.35 15.46
CA TYR A 132 3.79 -2.85 14.26
C TYR A 132 2.83 -1.95 13.45
N VAL A 133 2.06 -2.53 12.52
CA VAL A 133 1.05 -1.80 11.73
C VAL A 133 -0.17 -2.69 11.48
N GLN A 134 -1.34 -2.06 11.34
CA GLN A 134 -2.55 -2.82 10.98
C GLN A 134 -2.53 -3.31 9.54
N ASN A 135 -1.97 -2.50 8.61
CA ASN A 135 -1.78 -2.87 7.20
C ASN A 135 -0.32 -3.17 6.95
N THR A 136 0.02 -4.42 7.04
CA THR A 136 1.35 -4.93 6.74
C THR A 136 1.60 -4.94 5.23
N TYR A 137 2.88 -4.89 4.84
CA TYR A 137 3.29 -5.10 3.45
C TYR A 137 2.84 -6.47 2.92
N ARG A 138 2.79 -7.49 3.78
CA ARG A 138 2.22 -8.80 3.44
C ARG A 138 0.82 -8.70 2.85
N GLN A 139 -0.07 -7.85 3.38
CA GLN A 139 -1.42 -7.70 2.86
C GLN A 139 -1.41 -7.17 1.42
N SER A 140 -0.50 -6.25 1.11
CA SER A 140 -0.29 -5.74 -0.24
C SER A 140 0.32 -6.80 -1.16
N ALA A 141 1.31 -7.53 -0.66
CA ALA A 141 2.04 -8.53 -1.41
C ALA A 141 1.21 -9.78 -1.72
N SER A 142 0.32 -10.22 -0.81
CA SER A 142 -0.48 -11.44 -0.97
C SER A 142 -1.23 -11.52 -2.30
N ALA A 143 -1.90 -10.44 -2.68
CA ALA A 143 -2.62 -10.39 -3.94
C ALA A 143 -1.68 -10.42 -5.15
N ALA A 144 -0.50 -9.77 -5.02
CA ALA A 144 0.47 -9.71 -6.10
C ALA A 144 1.17 -11.06 -6.33
N ILE A 145 1.66 -11.73 -5.28
CA ILE A 145 2.33 -13.04 -5.42
C ILE A 145 1.40 -14.11 -5.99
N TYR A 146 0.10 -14.07 -5.63
CA TYR A 146 -0.90 -14.96 -6.20
C TYR A 146 -1.17 -14.64 -7.67
N ALA A 147 -1.42 -13.38 -7.99
CA ALA A 147 -1.72 -12.94 -9.36
C ALA A 147 -0.52 -13.07 -10.32
N LEU A 148 0.70 -13.00 -9.81
CA LEU A 148 1.93 -13.25 -10.59
C LEU A 148 2.27 -14.74 -10.74
N GLY A 149 1.46 -15.64 -10.19
CA GLY A 149 1.71 -17.08 -10.26
C GLY A 149 2.93 -17.54 -9.46
N LEU A 150 3.34 -16.77 -8.45
CA LEU A 150 4.41 -17.16 -7.51
C LEU A 150 3.89 -18.08 -6.41
N THR A 151 2.57 -18.12 -6.24
CA THR A 151 1.87 -19.02 -5.34
C THR A 151 0.64 -19.62 -6.03
N GLU A 152 0.22 -20.78 -5.59
CA GLU A 152 -0.93 -21.53 -6.09
C GLU A 152 -1.89 -21.95 -4.96
N GLY A 153 -3.01 -22.54 -5.32
CA GLY A 153 -4.04 -23.01 -4.39
C GLY A 153 -5.00 -21.91 -3.99
N SER A 154 -5.15 -21.68 -2.69
CA SER A 154 -6.06 -20.66 -2.14
C SER A 154 -5.41 -19.27 -2.15
N SER A 155 -6.21 -18.23 -2.41
CA SER A 155 -5.78 -16.83 -2.24
C SER A 155 -5.61 -16.40 -0.76
N ARG A 156 -5.98 -17.27 0.20
CA ARG A 156 -5.76 -17.03 1.62
C ARG A 156 -4.30 -17.30 1.98
N PHE A 157 -3.59 -16.31 2.47
CA PHE A 157 -2.13 -16.35 2.69
C PHE A 157 -1.63 -17.59 3.42
N ASN A 158 -2.27 -18.02 4.50
CA ASN A 158 -1.87 -19.23 5.24
C ASN A 158 -2.09 -20.55 4.50
N SER A 159 -2.82 -20.53 3.40
CA SER A 159 -3.12 -21.72 2.57
C SER A 159 -2.45 -21.66 1.20
N MET A 160 -1.66 -20.63 0.95
CA MET A 160 -0.86 -20.53 -0.28
C MET A 160 0.26 -21.56 -0.27
N LYS A 161 0.52 -22.13 -1.44
CA LYS A 161 1.69 -22.98 -1.70
C LYS A 161 2.58 -22.27 -2.71
N LEU A 162 3.90 -22.41 -2.57
CA LEU A 162 4.83 -21.83 -3.52
C LEU A 162 4.83 -22.61 -4.83
N THR A 163 4.80 -21.89 -5.95
CA THR A 163 5.17 -22.45 -7.25
C THR A 163 6.69 -22.62 -7.32
N PRO A 164 7.23 -23.34 -8.32
CA PRO A 164 8.68 -23.42 -8.53
C PRO A 164 9.36 -22.06 -8.62
N GLU A 165 8.75 -21.11 -9.32
CA GLU A 165 9.25 -19.73 -9.44
C GLU A 165 9.26 -19.00 -8.08
N GLY A 166 8.16 -19.07 -7.35
CA GLY A 166 8.06 -18.45 -6.00
C GLY A 166 9.03 -19.07 -5.01
N ARG A 167 9.24 -20.39 -5.11
CA ARG A 167 10.22 -21.14 -4.31
C ARG A 167 11.66 -20.71 -4.62
N ASN A 168 12.02 -20.57 -5.88
CA ASN A 168 13.35 -20.14 -6.28
C ASN A 168 13.68 -18.74 -5.76
N ILE A 169 12.74 -17.80 -5.83
CA ILE A 169 12.91 -16.46 -5.26
C ILE A 169 13.09 -16.53 -3.74
N ALA A 170 12.28 -17.32 -3.04
CA ALA A 170 12.40 -17.49 -1.60
C ALA A 170 13.76 -18.09 -1.20
N ILE A 171 14.24 -19.12 -1.92
CA ILE A 171 15.53 -19.78 -1.66
C ILE A 171 16.67 -18.79 -1.91
N GLU A 172 16.68 -18.07 -3.03
CA GLU A 172 17.71 -17.08 -3.36
C GLU A 172 17.85 -16.04 -2.23
N PHE A 173 16.74 -15.54 -1.72
CA PHE A 173 16.73 -14.61 -0.60
C PHE A 173 17.26 -15.25 0.69
N LEU A 174 16.81 -16.46 1.01
CA LEU A 174 17.13 -17.15 2.25
C LEU A 174 18.57 -17.72 2.30
N GLN A 175 19.23 -17.86 1.15
CA GLN A 175 20.62 -18.29 1.05
C GLN A 175 21.63 -17.17 1.29
N GLN A 176 21.22 -15.91 1.33
CA GLN A 176 22.11 -14.78 1.61
C GLN A 176 22.82 -14.98 2.96
N LYS A 177 24.06 -14.52 3.04
CA LYS A 177 24.87 -14.62 4.27
C LYS A 177 24.46 -13.60 5.31
N VAL A 178 24.44 -14.02 6.55
CA VAL A 178 24.25 -13.20 7.74
C VAL A 178 25.23 -13.69 8.81
N GLY A 179 26.39 -13.08 8.88
CA GLY A 179 27.52 -13.59 9.64
C GLY A 179 28.08 -14.89 9.06
N ASP A 180 28.24 -15.87 9.90
CA ASP A 180 28.67 -17.25 9.56
C ASP A 180 27.52 -18.15 9.07
N LYS A 181 26.29 -17.64 9.06
CA LYS A 181 25.08 -18.42 8.75
C LYS A 181 24.40 -17.91 7.48
N THR A 182 23.47 -18.70 6.97
CA THR A 182 22.52 -18.25 5.98
C THR A 182 21.38 -17.48 6.65
N LEU A 183 20.73 -16.57 5.91
CA LEU A 183 19.54 -15.87 6.38
C LEU A 183 18.44 -16.86 6.80
N LYS A 184 18.31 -18.00 6.10
CA LYS A 184 17.41 -19.09 6.49
C LYS A 184 17.70 -19.58 7.90
N SER A 185 18.96 -19.89 8.21
CA SER A 185 19.37 -20.39 9.53
C SER A 185 19.18 -19.33 10.61
N PHE A 186 19.50 -18.08 10.30
CA PHE A 186 19.30 -16.94 11.20
C PHE A 186 17.82 -16.78 11.56
N LEU A 187 16.94 -16.69 10.55
CA LEU A 187 15.50 -16.52 10.76
C LEU A 187 14.89 -17.73 11.46
N SER A 188 15.28 -18.96 11.08
CA SER A 188 14.77 -20.17 11.74
C SER A 188 15.14 -20.21 13.22
N SER A 189 16.38 -19.86 13.56
CA SER A 189 16.83 -19.77 14.95
C SER A 189 16.04 -18.71 15.73
N TRP A 190 15.76 -17.57 15.13
CA TRP A 190 14.99 -16.49 15.73
C TRP A 190 13.52 -16.88 15.93
N ILE A 191 12.91 -17.54 14.96
CA ILE A 191 11.51 -17.98 15.02
C ILE A 191 11.34 -19.07 16.09
N CYS A 192 12.26 -20.04 16.14
CA CYS A 192 12.17 -21.19 17.04
C CYS A 192 12.60 -20.88 18.48
N ASN A 193 13.29 -19.78 18.72
CA ASN A 193 13.73 -19.40 20.04
C ASN A 193 13.09 -18.08 20.49
N PRO A 194 11.94 -18.12 21.19
CA PRO A 194 11.19 -16.92 21.55
C PRO A 194 11.93 -15.97 22.49
N LYS A 195 13.00 -16.41 23.13
CA LYS A 195 13.84 -15.59 24.00
C LYS A 195 15.10 -15.05 23.33
N TRP A 196 15.39 -15.56 22.13
CA TRP A 196 16.58 -15.11 21.39
C TRP A 196 16.32 -13.81 20.66
N VAL A 197 17.24 -12.89 20.77
CA VAL A 197 17.20 -11.57 20.14
C VAL A 197 18.49 -11.35 19.38
N PRO A 198 18.44 -10.83 18.15
CA PRO A 198 19.64 -10.44 17.43
C PRO A 198 20.42 -9.38 18.19
N SER A 199 21.74 -9.54 18.26
CA SER A 199 22.61 -8.51 18.86
C SER A 199 22.77 -7.36 17.86
N ALA A 200 22.29 -6.19 18.25
CA ALA A 200 22.28 -4.99 17.41
C ALA A 200 23.69 -4.50 17.00
N ASN A 201 24.73 -4.87 17.75
CA ASN A 201 26.11 -4.43 17.53
C ASN A 201 26.97 -5.47 16.80
N SER A 202 26.41 -6.60 16.38
CA SER A 202 27.17 -7.65 15.68
C SER A 202 27.33 -7.37 14.18
N SER A 203 28.43 -7.90 13.59
CA SER A 203 28.61 -7.89 12.13
C SER A 203 27.44 -8.56 11.41
N ALA A 204 26.94 -9.65 11.97
CA ALA A 204 25.77 -10.36 11.48
C ALA A 204 24.52 -9.46 11.37
N TRP A 205 24.37 -8.48 12.26
CA TRP A 205 23.27 -7.54 12.18
C TRP A 205 23.37 -6.58 10.99
N LYS A 206 24.58 -6.10 10.69
CA LYS A 206 24.82 -5.26 9.50
C LYS A 206 24.56 -6.02 8.21
N GLU A 207 24.98 -7.28 8.16
CA GLU A 207 24.72 -8.16 7.00
C GLU A 207 23.23 -8.48 6.87
N PHE A 208 22.52 -8.72 8.00
CA PHE A 208 21.08 -8.88 8.01
C PHE A 208 20.38 -7.64 7.42
N LEU A 209 20.77 -6.44 7.85
CA LEU A 209 20.25 -5.19 7.29
C LEU A 209 20.44 -5.11 5.78
N GLY A 210 21.64 -5.47 5.28
CA GLY A 210 21.91 -5.52 3.85
C GLY A 210 21.01 -6.51 3.13
N SER A 211 20.80 -7.70 3.72
CA SER A 211 19.96 -8.75 3.13
C SER A 211 18.47 -8.40 3.07
N VAL A 212 17.93 -7.64 4.02
CA VAL A 212 16.51 -7.29 4.05
C VAL A 212 16.20 -5.93 3.39
N ASN A 213 17.20 -5.14 3.08
CA ASN A 213 17.03 -3.80 2.51
C ASN A 213 16.22 -3.86 1.19
N PRO A 214 15.14 -3.07 1.06
CA PRO A 214 14.28 -3.05 -0.14
C PRO A 214 15.01 -2.67 -1.43
N THR A 215 16.14 -1.96 -1.34
CA THR A 215 16.89 -1.45 -2.49
C THR A 215 18.11 -2.29 -2.86
N LEU A 216 18.42 -3.34 -2.09
CA LEU A 216 19.63 -4.16 -2.25
C LEU A 216 19.30 -5.62 -2.62
N GLN A 217 18.56 -5.83 -3.72
CA GLN A 217 18.32 -7.17 -4.25
C GLN A 217 19.60 -7.73 -4.90
N THR A 218 19.79 -9.07 -4.81
CA THR A 218 20.86 -9.74 -5.56
C THR A 218 20.58 -9.72 -7.06
N VAL A 219 21.60 -9.90 -7.88
CA VAL A 219 21.45 -10.00 -9.34
C VAL A 219 20.53 -11.16 -9.69
N SER A 220 20.70 -12.32 -9.05
CA SER A 220 19.87 -13.52 -9.27
C SER A 220 18.40 -13.26 -8.91
N GLU A 221 18.13 -12.60 -7.78
CA GLU A 221 16.77 -12.24 -7.39
C GLU A 221 16.10 -11.32 -8.42
N ARG A 222 16.82 -10.31 -8.91
CA ARG A 222 16.35 -9.42 -9.99
C ARG A 222 16.00 -10.18 -11.26
N MET A 223 16.88 -11.10 -11.69
CA MET A 223 16.65 -11.93 -12.89
C MET A 223 15.43 -12.83 -12.75
N LEU A 224 15.22 -13.45 -11.59
CA LEU A 224 14.04 -14.27 -11.30
C LEU A 224 12.75 -13.45 -11.42
N TYR A 225 12.70 -12.27 -10.82
CA TYR A 225 11.52 -11.37 -10.95
C TYR A 225 11.34 -10.87 -12.38
N ALA A 226 12.41 -10.55 -13.09
CA ALA A 226 12.35 -10.13 -14.49
C ALA A 226 11.68 -11.20 -15.36
N ALA A 227 12.08 -12.47 -15.21
CA ALA A 227 11.47 -13.59 -15.92
C ALA A 227 9.99 -13.77 -15.59
N VAL A 228 9.60 -13.62 -14.32
CA VAL A 228 8.20 -13.69 -13.89
C VAL A 228 7.38 -12.54 -14.52
N PHE A 229 7.89 -11.32 -14.51
CA PHE A 229 7.20 -10.18 -15.09
C PHE A 229 7.05 -10.30 -16.60
N GLU A 230 8.06 -10.78 -17.32
CA GLU A 230 7.97 -11.04 -18.76
C GLU A 230 6.89 -12.08 -19.08
N LYS A 231 6.83 -13.18 -18.32
CA LYS A 231 5.84 -14.24 -18.49
C LYS A 231 4.42 -13.73 -18.27
N GLN A 232 4.20 -12.94 -17.21
CA GLN A 232 2.87 -12.40 -16.84
C GLN A 232 2.38 -11.31 -17.79
N VAL A 233 3.26 -10.45 -18.27
CA VAL A 233 2.91 -9.46 -19.28
C VAL A 233 2.45 -10.14 -20.57
N ARG A 234 3.02 -11.28 -20.95
CA ARG A 234 2.54 -12.10 -22.07
C ARG A 234 1.15 -12.67 -21.85
N TYR A 235 0.86 -13.19 -20.65
CA TYR A 235 -0.40 -13.85 -20.33
C TYR A 235 -1.62 -12.89 -20.41
N ASN A 236 -1.45 -11.64 -20.04
CA ASN A 236 -2.54 -10.66 -20.01
C ASN A 236 -2.70 -9.84 -21.30
N GLY A 237 -2.06 -10.21 -22.39
CA GLY A 237 -2.11 -9.49 -23.68
C GLY A 237 -1.44 -8.11 -23.65
N LYS A 238 -0.81 -7.73 -22.53
CA LYS A 238 -0.14 -6.44 -22.33
C LYS A 238 1.38 -6.57 -22.47
N GLN A 239 1.84 -7.38 -23.43
CA GLN A 239 3.25 -7.63 -23.75
C GLN A 239 4.11 -6.36 -23.93
N ILE A 240 3.49 -5.24 -23.97
CA ILE A 240 4.01 -4.01 -24.51
C ILE A 240 4.57 -3.07 -23.45
N LEU A 241 4.13 -3.24 -22.19
CA LEU A 241 4.54 -2.31 -21.14
C LEU A 241 6.03 -2.39 -20.80
N MET A 242 6.57 -3.59 -20.57
CA MET A 242 7.94 -3.72 -20.08
C MET A 242 9.00 -3.24 -21.10
N PRO A 243 9.01 -3.72 -22.35
CA PRO A 243 9.99 -3.27 -23.34
C PRO A 243 9.86 -1.78 -23.67
N ARG A 244 8.65 -1.22 -23.58
CA ARG A 244 8.40 0.21 -23.86
C ARG A 244 8.78 1.10 -22.70
N MET A 245 8.58 0.67 -21.47
CA MET A 245 8.99 1.47 -20.30
C MET A 245 10.50 1.67 -20.26
N LYS A 246 11.29 0.69 -20.75
CA LYS A 246 12.75 0.86 -20.94
C LYS A 246 13.12 2.07 -21.81
N LYS A 247 12.29 2.35 -22.80
CA LYS A 247 12.54 3.40 -23.81
C LYS A 247 11.90 4.73 -23.45
N CYS A 248 11.11 4.80 -22.40
CA CYS A 248 10.32 5.99 -22.05
C CYS A 248 10.90 6.67 -20.81
N GLY A 249 11.30 7.93 -20.95
CA GLY A 249 11.72 8.76 -19.83
C GLY A 249 10.56 9.34 -19.01
N SER A 250 9.32 9.30 -19.56
CA SER A 250 8.13 9.85 -18.91
C SER A 250 6.85 9.11 -19.32
N GLU A 251 5.79 9.31 -18.54
CA GLU A 251 4.43 8.85 -18.89
C GLU A 251 3.95 9.42 -20.23
N LYS A 252 4.32 10.67 -20.52
CA LYS A 252 4.01 11.31 -21.80
C LYS A 252 4.61 10.55 -22.99
N ASP A 253 5.87 10.12 -22.86
CA ASP A 253 6.57 9.34 -23.88
C ASP A 253 5.92 7.96 -24.05
N LEU A 254 5.54 7.32 -22.93
CA LEU A 254 4.83 6.05 -22.97
C LEU A 254 3.50 6.18 -23.71
N LEU A 255 2.70 7.19 -23.39
CA LEU A 255 1.41 7.44 -24.06
C LEU A 255 1.59 7.73 -25.55
N ALA A 256 2.60 8.51 -25.95
CA ALA A 256 2.91 8.76 -27.34
C ALA A 256 3.28 7.47 -28.08
N ASN A 257 4.10 6.63 -27.49
CA ASN A 257 4.48 5.32 -28.05
C ASN A 257 3.28 4.37 -28.20
N LEU A 258 2.37 4.33 -27.22
CA LEU A 258 1.15 3.52 -27.27
C LEU A 258 0.22 3.97 -28.40
N LYS A 259 0.08 5.27 -28.60
CA LYS A 259 -0.72 5.85 -29.70
C LYS A 259 -0.14 5.48 -31.08
N GLN A 260 1.17 5.59 -31.25
CA GLN A 260 1.85 5.25 -32.52
C GLN A 260 1.75 3.76 -32.88
N SER A 261 1.67 2.89 -31.90
CA SER A 261 1.66 1.44 -32.08
C SER A 261 0.28 0.82 -32.28
N LYS A 262 -0.75 1.63 -32.53
CA LYS A 262 -2.15 1.20 -32.72
C LYS A 262 -2.77 0.46 -31.51
N GLU A 263 -2.26 0.70 -30.30
CA GLU A 263 -2.84 0.19 -29.08
C GLU A 263 -3.80 1.17 -28.44
N GLU A 264 -4.73 1.65 -29.22
CA GLU A 264 -5.69 2.69 -28.87
C GLU A 264 -6.52 2.34 -27.63
N ARG A 265 -6.89 1.06 -27.49
CA ARG A 265 -7.65 0.62 -26.32
C ARG A 265 -6.88 0.83 -25.02
N TYR A 266 -5.63 0.35 -24.96
CA TYR A 266 -4.83 0.46 -23.76
C TYR A 266 -4.38 1.91 -23.47
N HIS A 267 -4.07 2.67 -24.50
CA HIS A 267 -3.85 4.10 -24.40
C HIS A 267 -5.05 4.81 -23.76
N THR A 268 -6.27 4.49 -24.23
CA THR A 268 -7.51 5.08 -23.69
C THR A 268 -7.78 4.65 -22.25
N GLU A 269 -7.51 3.38 -21.87
CA GLU A 269 -7.60 2.89 -20.48
C GLU A 269 -6.70 3.69 -19.54
N ILE A 270 -5.44 3.98 -19.95
CA ILE A 270 -4.51 4.79 -19.14
C ILE A 270 -5.03 6.24 -19.01
N LEU A 271 -5.51 6.83 -20.09
CA LEU A 271 -6.06 8.19 -20.04
C LEU A 271 -7.32 8.27 -19.17
N ALA A 272 -8.20 7.28 -19.24
CA ALA A 272 -9.36 7.18 -18.36
C ALA A 272 -8.98 7.06 -16.89
N ALA A 273 -7.98 6.24 -16.58
CA ALA A 273 -7.46 6.10 -15.22
C ALA A 273 -6.84 7.40 -14.71
N LYS A 274 -6.13 8.13 -15.55
CA LYS A 274 -5.57 9.44 -15.22
C LYS A 274 -6.66 10.47 -14.94
N ALA A 275 -7.65 10.57 -15.82
CA ALA A 275 -8.79 11.47 -15.62
C ALA A 275 -9.56 11.11 -14.32
N PHE A 276 -9.68 9.82 -13.99
CA PHE A 276 -10.28 9.38 -12.73
C PHE A 276 -9.44 9.79 -11.51
N ASP A 277 -8.12 9.63 -11.56
CA ASP A 277 -7.22 10.07 -10.47
C ASP A 277 -7.32 11.59 -10.27
N GLU A 278 -7.40 12.37 -11.34
CA GLU A 278 -7.60 13.82 -11.27
C GLU A 278 -8.94 14.18 -10.61
N PHE A 279 -10.03 13.52 -11.00
CA PHE A 279 -11.34 13.68 -10.37
C PHE A 279 -11.32 13.29 -8.89
N HIS A 280 -10.77 12.12 -8.58
CA HIS A 280 -10.67 11.63 -7.20
C HIS A 280 -9.84 12.59 -6.31
N ASN A 281 -8.79 13.18 -6.85
CA ASN A 281 -8.00 14.18 -6.14
C ASN A 281 -8.76 15.50 -5.95
N ALA A 282 -9.60 15.91 -6.89
CA ALA A 282 -10.49 17.06 -6.72
C ALA A 282 -11.51 16.82 -5.59
N VAL A 283 -12.12 15.63 -5.52
CA VAL A 283 -13.00 15.24 -4.42
C VAL A 283 -12.27 15.26 -3.07
N LYS A 284 -11.03 14.74 -3.01
CA LYS A 284 -10.20 14.83 -1.80
C LYS A 284 -9.94 16.26 -1.36
N LYS A 285 -9.62 17.16 -2.31
CA LYS A 285 -9.39 18.58 -2.00
C LYS A 285 -10.65 19.24 -1.45
N LEU A 286 -11.80 18.98 -2.06
CA LEU A 286 -13.09 19.49 -1.57
C LEU A 286 -13.36 19.01 -0.14
N PHE A 287 -13.20 17.71 0.14
CA PHE A 287 -13.36 17.16 1.48
C PHE A 287 -12.37 17.77 2.49
N SER A 288 -11.10 17.89 2.12
CA SER A 288 -10.08 18.54 2.95
C SER A 288 -10.41 20.02 3.23
N GLY A 289 -10.96 20.72 2.23
CA GLY A 289 -11.47 22.08 2.39
C GLY A 289 -12.59 22.15 3.44
N CYS A 290 -13.53 21.21 3.41
CA CYS A 290 -14.58 21.11 4.44
C CYS A 290 -13.97 20.90 5.84
N VAL A 291 -12.99 19.98 5.98
CA VAL A 291 -12.32 19.74 7.26
C VAL A 291 -11.63 21.02 7.78
N LYS A 292 -10.93 21.75 6.92
CA LYS A 292 -10.24 23.02 7.30
C LYS A 292 -11.23 24.11 7.74
N LEU A 293 -12.38 24.23 7.06
CA LEU A 293 -13.41 25.19 7.43
C LEU A 293 -14.05 24.87 8.78
N MET A 294 -14.20 23.57 9.11
CA MET A 294 -14.67 23.15 10.43
C MET A 294 -13.69 23.54 11.54
N ASP A 295 -12.42 23.61 11.29
CA ASP A 295 -11.43 24.13 12.23
C ASP A 295 -11.62 25.61 12.54
N SER A 296 -12.06 26.37 11.53
CA SER A 296 -12.40 27.79 11.66
C SER A 296 -13.82 28.01 12.17
N ASN A 297 -14.47 26.97 12.74
CA ASN A 297 -15.84 27.01 13.26
C ASN A 297 -16.91 27.42 12.23
N ILE A 298 -16.71 27.09 10.97
CA ILE A 298 -17.67 27.34 9.89
C ILE A 298 -18.46 26.08 9.63
N TYR A 299 -19.74 26.07 10.02
CA TYR A 299 -20.60 24.88 9.95
C TYR A 299 -21.80 25.05 9.00
N ASN A 300 -22.14 26.29 8.63
CA ASN A 300 -23.26 26.55 7.75
C ASN A 300 -22.97 26.12 6.31
N LEU A 301 -23.90 25.38 5.70
CA LEU A 301 -23.74 24.86 4.35
C LEU A 301 -23.56 25.94 3.28
N LYS A 302 -24.23 27.09 3.40
CA LYS A 302 -24.11 28.19 2.44
C LYS A 302 -22.73 28.84 2.51
N ASP A 303 -22.18 28.99 3.70
CA ASP A 303 -20.86 29.57 3.90
C ASP A 303 -19.78 28.63 3.37
N ILE A 304 -19.91 27.31 3.62
CA ILE A 304 -19.03 26.30 3.08
C ILE A 304 -19.08 26.30 1.55
N GLU A 305 -20.27 26.29 0.95
CA GLU A 305 -20.46 26.37 -0.50
C GLU A 305 -19.84 27.64 -1.08
N GLY A 306 -20.05 28.77 -0.41
CA GLY A 306 -19.47 30.05 -0.82
C GLY A 306 -17.95 30.07 -0.84
N ARG A 307 -17.32 29.44 0.18
CA ARG A 307 -15.85 29.39 0.32
C ARG A 307 -15.18 28.34 -0.54
N LEU A 308 -15.88 27.25 -0.90
CA LEU A 308 -15.35 26.14 -1.69
C LEU A 308 -15.85 26.14 -3.14
N LYS A 309 -16.27 27.27 -3.67
CA LYS A 309 -16.76 27.40 -5.07
C LYS A 309 -15.78 26.86 -6.11
N LEU A 310 -14.48 27.11 -5.92
CA LEU A 310 -13.45 26.70 -6.86
C LEU A 310 -13.24 25.16 -6.82
N GLU A 311 -13.23 24.59 -5.64
CA GLU A 311 -13.12 23.13 -5.44
C GLU A 311 -14.35 22.41 -5.99
N ILE A 312 -15.54 22.95 -5.78
CA ILE A 312 -16.80 22.41 -6.33
C ILE A 312 -16.76 22.44 -7.87
N LYS A 313 -16.30 23.54 -8.44
CA LYS A 313 -16.14 23.69 -9.89
C LYS A 313 -15.12 22.67 -10.44
N ASP A 314 -13.95 22.54 -9.79
CA ASP A 314 -12.90 21.58 -10.19
C ASP A 314 -13.43 20.13 -10.16
N VAL A 315 -14.20 19.75 -9.13
CA VAL A 315 -14.84 18.40 -9.05
C VAL A 315 -15.76 18.18 -10.26
N LYS A 316 -16.60 19.14 -10.61
CA LYS A 316 -17.52 19.01 -11.75
C LYS A 316 -16.77 18.89 -13.08
N GLU A 317 -15.84 19.79 -13.34
CA GLU A 317 -15.06 19.82 -14.59
C GLU A 317 -14.22 18.55 -14.79
N ARG A 318 -13.57 18.05 -13.71
CA ARG A 318 -12.80 16.80 -13.76
C ARG A 318 -13.72 15.59 -13.96
N GLY A 319 -14.88 15.56 -13.28
CA GLY A 319 -15.84 14.49 -13.47
C GLY A 319 -16.42 14.44 -14.87
N GLU A 320 -16.77 15.60 -15.48
CA GLU A 320 -17.23 15.68 -16.86
C GLU A 320 -16.14 15.21 -17.84
N SER A 321 -14.90 15.61 -17.62
CA SER A 321 -13.75 15.16 -18.41
C SER A 321 -13.55 13.67 -18.35
N TYR A 322 -13.70 13.07 -17.16
CA TYR A 322 -13.64 11.63 -16.98
C TYR A 322 -14.78 10.88 -17.70
N LEU A 323 -16.01 11.38 -17.61
CA LEU A 323 -17.17 10.70 -18.22
C LEU A 323 -17.11 10.61 -19.75
N LYS A 324 -16.25 11.40 -20.41
CA LYS A 324 -16.00 11.31 -21.86
C LYS A 324 -15.40 9.97 -22.29
N PHE A 325 -14.78 9.21 -21.37
CA PHE A 325 -14.18 7.91 -21.65
C PHE A 325 -15.19 6.75 -21.75
N LYS A 326 -16.51 7.01 -21.60
CA LYS A 326 -17.62 6.07 -21.86
C LYS A 326 -17.43 4.69 -21.20
N GLU A 327 -17.09 3.67 -22.00
CA GLU A 327 -16.91 2.29 -21.54
C GLU A 327 -15.73 2.09 -20.60
N PHE A 328 -14.71 2.93 -20.69
CA PHE A 328 -13.55 2.90 -19.81
C PHE A 328 -13.77 3.69 -18.51
N ALA A 329 -14.92 4.34 -18.35
CA ALA A 329 -15.30 5.05 -17.13
C ALA A 329 -15.94 4.08 -16.12
N TYR A 330 -15.14 3.29 -15.43
CA TYR A 330 -15.60 2.25 -14.49
C TYR A 330 -16.46 2.76 -13.33
N GLY A 331 -16.34 4.03 -12.97
CA GLY A 331 -17.13 4.69 -11.92
C GLY A 331 -18.14 5.70 -12.46
N LYS A 332 -18.65 5.51 -13.69
CA LYS A 332 -19.51 6.48 -14.36
C LYS A 332 -20.80 6.82 -13.60
N VAL A 333 -21.38 5.87 -12.86
CA VAL A 333 -22.62 6.07 -12.10
C VAL A 333 -22.31 6.97 -10.90
N GLU A 334 -21.36 6.59 -10.08
CA GLU A 334 -20.97 7.30 -8.86
C GLU A 334 -20.45 8.72 -9.17
N VAL A 335 -19.61 8.84 -10.19
CA VAL A 335 -19.09 10.15 -10.65
C VAL A 335 -20.23 10.99 -11.20
N GLY A 336 -21.13 10.40 -12.01
CA GLY A 336 -22.29 11.08 -12.58
C GLY A 336 -23.23 11.61 -11.51
N GLU A 337 -23.46 10.86 -10.43
CA GLU A 337 -24.26 11.31 -9.29
C GLU A 337 -23.61 12.49 -8.56
N ILE A 338 -22.31 12.44 -8.31
CA ILE A 338 -21.57 13.51 -7.65
C ILE A 338 -21.64 14.80 -8.46
N ILE A 339 -21.31 14.78 -9.75
CA ILE A 339 -21.20 16.02 -10.54
C ILE A 339 -22.54 16.65 -10.90
N LYS A 340 -23.59 15.85 -11.12
CA LYS A 340 -24.94 16.35 -11.43
C LYS A 340 -25.67 16.90 -10.20
N SER A 341 -25.17 16.59 -9.02
CA SER A 341 -25.81 16.98 -7.77
C SER A 341 -25.58 18.47 -7.45
N LYS A 342 -26.60 19.11 -6.82
CA LYS A 342 -26.39 20.37 -6.11
C LYS A 342 -25.42 20.15 -4.96
N PHE A 343 -24.78 21.22 -4.49
CA PHE A 343 -23.72 21.12 -3.46
C PHE A 343 -24.14 20.30 -2.22
N ARG A 344 -25.36 20.55 -1.70
CA ARG A 344 -25.88 19.79 -0.56
C ARG A 344 -25.85 18.28 -0.77
N LYS A 345 -26.37 17.80 -1.92
CA LYS A 345 -26.38 16.37 -2.24
C LYS A 345 -24.99 15.83 -2.58
N MET A 346 -24.14 16.61 -3.25
CA MET A 346 -22.75 16.27 -3.50
C MET A 346 -22.01 16.03 -2.18
N LEU A 347 -22.18 16.93 -1.22
CA LEU A 347 -21.57 16.81 0.09
C LEU A 347 -22.12 15.60 0.87
N ASP A 348 -23.43 15.28 0.73
CA ASP A 348 -24.02 14.05 1.29
C ASP A 348 -23.33 12.80 0.78
N LEU A 349 -23.08 12.69 -0.52
CA LEU A 349 -22.43 11.54 -1.13
C LEU A 349 -20.99 11.39 -0.63
N ILE A 350 -20.27 12.50 -0.47
CA ILE A 350 -18.89 12.50 0.02
C ILE A 350 -18.81 12.16 1.52
N ILE A 351 -19.71 12.74 2.33
CA ILE A 351 -19.69 12.56 3.80
C ILE A 351 -20.31 11.23 4.22
N SER A 352 -21.28 10.69 3.48
CA SER A 352 -22.00 9.45 3.87
C SER A 352 -21.06 8.29 4.21
N ASN A 353 -19.94 8.19 3.52
CA ASN A 353 -18.91 7.19 3.77
C ASN A 353 -17.82 7.64 4.79
N ASN A 354 -17.92 8.87 5.29
CA ASN A 354 -16.93 9.49 6.17
C ASN A 354 -17.53 10.07 7.45
N LYS A 355 -18.63 9.50 7.94
CA LYS A 355 -19.36 9.97 9.13
C LYS A 355 -18.52 10.01 10.41
N SER A 356 -17.47 9.21 10.49
CA SER A 356 -16.53 9.27 11.61
C SER A 356 -15.70 10.56 11.64
N ILE A 357 -15.60 11.28 10.52
CA ILE A 357 -14.84 12.53 10.39
C ILE A 357 -15.78 13.72 10.39
N LEU A 358 -16.77 13.71 9.49
CA LEU A 358 -17.77 14.77 9.35
C LEU A 358 -19.18 14.15 9.42
N ILE A 359 -20.06 14.78 10.16
CA ILE A 359 -21.47 14.42 10.26
C ILE A 359 -22.27 15.56 9.62
N LYS A 360 -23.21 15.20 8.74
CA LYS A 360 -24.12 16.14 8.14
C LYS A 360 -25.54 15.92 8.65
N THR A 361 -26.11 17.00 9.16
CA THR A 361 -27.53 17.16 9.46
C THR A 361 -28.01 18.39 8.71
N ASP A 362 -28.60 19.39 9.38
CA ASP A 362 -28.84 20.71 8.78
C ASP A 362 -27.57 21.58 8.70
N MET A 363 -26.55 21.20 9.44
CA MET A 363 -25.20 21.77 9.40
C MET A 363 -24.15 20.63 9.29
N VAL A 364 -22.96 20.93 8.79
CA VAL A 364 -21.83 20.01 8.85
C VAL A 364 -21.20 20.11 10.23
N MET A 365 -20.99 18.98 10.89
CA MET A 365 -20.40 18.90 12.24
C MET A 365 -19.17 18.02 12.25
N LYS A 366 -18.30 18.23 13.25
CA LYS A 366 -17.14 17.38 13.49
C LYS A 366 -17.58 16.00 13.93
N GLY A 367 -17.12 14.97 13.24
CA GLY A 367 -17.31 13.57 13.65
C GLY A 367 -16.29 13.14 14.71
N PRO A 368 -16.45 11.92 15.26
CA PRO A 368 -15.60 11.44 16.36
C PRO A 368 -14.11 11.34 16.00
N LEU A 369 -13.75 11.10 14.74
CA LEU A 369 -12.34 11.03 14.28
C LEU A 369 -11.86 12.33 13.61
N TYR A 370 -12.55 13.45 13.82
CA TYR A 370 -12.19 14.72 13.20
C TYR A 370 -10.77 15.18 13.54
N ALA A 371 -10.35 15.05 14.81
CA ALA A 371 -9.01 15.44 15.24
C ALA A 371 -7.89 14.68 14.46
N ALA A 372 -8.08 13.38 14.24
CA ALA A 372 -7.17 12.57 13.46
C ALA A 372 -7.16 12.94 11.96
N ALA A 373 -8.25 13.52 11.44
CA ALA A 373 -8.34 13.96 10.05
C ALA A 373 -7.53 15.23 9.76
N LYS A 374 -7.21 16.03 10.77
CA LYS A 374 -6.32 17.19 10.61
C LYS A 374 -4.95 16.80 10.07
N ASP A 375 -4.35 15.77 10.66
CA ASP A 375 -3.05 15.25 10.24
C ASP A 375 -3.11 14.73 8.80
N TRP A 376 -4.25 14.18 8.41
CA TRP A 376 -4.45 13.67 7.04
C TRP A 376 -4.47 14.79 5.99
N SER A 377 -4.97 15.97 6.30
CA SER A 377 -4.95 17.12 5.38
C SER A 377 -3.51 17.58 5.07
N PHE A 378 -2.58 17.43 6.02
CA PHE A 378 -1.16 17.66 5.80
C PHE A 378 -0.50 16.59 4.92
N GLU A 379 -0.94 15.32 4.99
CA GLU A 379 -0.43 14.26 4.11
C GLU A 379 -0.84 14.48 2.64
N LEU A 380 -2.01 15.03 2.39
CA LEU A 380 -2.41 15.42 1.02
C LEU A 380 -1.51 16.52 0.44
N ASP A 381 -1.04 17.43 1.29
CA ASP A 381 -0.10 18.47 0.87
C ASP A 381 1.33 17.94 0.70
N ARG A 382 1.75 16.94 1.48
CA ARG A 382 3.03 16.23 1.29
C ARG A 382 3.07 15.36 0.03
N GLN A 383 1.94 14.81 -0.41
CA GLN A 383 1.85 14.07 -1.68
C GLN A 383 2.08 14.97 -2.92
N LYS A 384 2.28 16.27 -2.76
CA LYS A 384 2.67 17.20 -3.84
C LYS A 384 4.05 16.92 -4.47
N ASN A 385 4.89 16.09 -3.86
CA ASN A 385 6.10 15.54 -4.48
C ASN A 385 5.79 14.38 -5.44
N ASN A 386 4.69 14.49 -6.19
CA ASN A 386 4.42 13.59 -7.29
C ASN A 386 5.53 13.73 -8.32
N ASP A 387 6.17 12.63 -8.67
CA ASP A 387 7.07 12.57 -9.80
C ASP A 387 6.37 13.14 -11.04
N LYS A 388 6.75 14.37 -11.43
CA LYS A 388 6.12 15.09 -12.55
C LYS A 388 6.24 14.32 -13.87
N LYS A 389 7.22 13.40 -13.96
CA LYS A 389 7.43 12.54 -15.14
C LYS A 389 6.46 11.35 -15.18
N TRP A 390 6.06 10.85 -14.01
CA TRP A 390 5.19 9.69 -13.86
C TRP A 390 4.03 9.98 -12.89
N PRO A 391 3.09 10.86 -13.25
CA PRO A 391 2.02 11.31 -12.36
C PRO A 391 1.04 10.20 -11.97
N LEU A 392 0.75 9.24 -12.88
CA LEU A 392 -0.15 8.13 -12.56
C LEU A 392 0.55 7.14 -11.63
N SER A 393 0.11 7.10 -10.37
CA SER A 393 0.74 6.32 -9.29
C SER A 393 0.98 4.86 -9.64
N ARG A 394 0.07 4.25 -10.41
CA ARG A 394 0.14 2.85 -10.81
C ARG A 394 1.25 2.57 -11.81
N LEU A 395 1.42 3.43 -12.81
CA LEU A 395 2.52 3.32 -13.77
C LEU A 395 3.87 3.56 -13.09
N ARG A 396 3.92 4.52 -12.16
CA ARG A 396 5.12 4.79 -11.36
C ARG A 396 5.53 3.59 -10.50
N GLN A 397 4.57 2.96 -9.82
CA GLN A 397 4.82 1.72 -9.05
C GLN A 397 5.40 0.62 -9.95
N TRP A 398 4.79 0.40 -11.10
CA TRP A 398 5.26 -0.60 -12.05
C TRP A 398 6.67 -0.29 -12.56
N ARG A 399 6.94 0.97 -12.92
CA ARG A 399 8.26 1.43 -13.33
C ARG A 399 9.30 1.17 -12.24
N ASN A 400 8.99 1.49 -10.99
CA ASN A 400 9.92 1.25 -9.88
C ASN A 400 10.23 -0.25 -9.73
N LEU A 401 9.23 -1.13 -9.83
CA LEU A 401 9.45 -2.57 -9.83
C LEU A 401 10.31 -3.04 -11.02
N CYS A 402 10.13 -2.44 -12.21
CA CYS A 402 10.98 -2.72 -13.37
C CYS A 402 12.44 -2.27 -13.14
N ILE A 403 12.64 -1.10 -12.51
CA ILE A 403 13.98 -0.62 -12.11
C ILE A 403 14.59 -1.58 -11.08
N ASP A 404 13.85 -1.98 -10.06
CA ASP A 404 14.30 -2.93 -9.05
C ASP A 404 14.75 -4.27 -9.68
N CYS A 405 14.11 -4.69 -10.78
CA CYS A 405 14.51 -5.88 -11.55
C CYS A 405 15.68 -5.63 -12.50
N GLY A 406 16.16 -4.41 -12.66
CA GLY A 406 17.18 -4.06 -13.67
C GLY A 406 16.66 -4.11 -15.11
N ILE A 407 15.34 -4.02 -15.33
CA ILE A 407 14.71 -4.02 -16.66
C ILE A 407 14.68 -2.62 -17.28
N CYS A 408 14.61 -1.58 -16.45
CA CYS A 408 14.57 -0.18 -16.88
C CYS A 408 15.86 0.56 -16.53
#